data_7c312a7d633ade48d5b8fecc9af9647f
#
_entry.id   7c312a7d633ade48d5b8fecc9af9647f
#
_cell.length_a   1.000
_cell.length_b   1.000
_cell.length_c   1.000
_cell.angle_alpha   90.00
_cell.angle_beta   90.00
_cell.angle_gamma   90.00
#
_symmetry.space_group_name_H-M   'P 1'
#
loop_
_entity.id
_entity.type
_entity.pdbx_description
1 polymer ?
#
loop_
_entity_poly.entity_id
_entity_poly.type
_entity_poly.pdbx_seq_one_letter_code
_entity_poly.pdbx_strand_id
1 'polypeptide(L)'
;MDKMKICLINDSFPPAIDGVANAVVNYGTYITKNHGEAVVVTPFYPDADDSVYPFPVVRYPSIDVTKSVGYRAGMPFDAAVLQRLEGENFDLIHTHCPITSTMLARTLRDRIDRPIVFTYHTKFDIDIANAVKSRLIQEEAARLLVQNISACDEVWTVSRGAGENLRKLGYEGDYLVMPNGVDFPRGRVSGAEIAEATKDYDLPEGLPTFLFVGRMMWYKGIRIILDALKTLDDKGIDFRMVFVGGGNDKDEIVAYCSSLGLDGKVFFTPPIRDRAVIRAWYCRADLFLFPSTFDTNGLVVREAAACALGSLLVRGSCAAEDVEDGVSGVLIEENAASMAAVLEELCGDRDAMRRIGEGAQRELYISWEDAVANAFSRYGTVIENYRSGLYEARDDRDIYHTAGEVIDRYNLAKEYQRLLRENAVLGYAGIRTGVEEEFDRMRAQQAEDTAIAQMKIEELKDRVTKTRAEVAAGQQKLREQAQGLQDDLRQRLRAMLDEIRRPNDRFM
;
A
#
# COMPACT_ATOMS: atom_id res chain seq x y z
N MET A 1 -6.17 35.50 -8.98
CA MET A 1 -5.10 34.50 -8.92
C MET A 1 -5.56 33.33 -9.77
N ASP A 2 -4.76 32.93 -10.74
CA ASP A 2 -5.05 31.71 -11.50
C ASP A 2 -5.08 30.54 -10.52
N LYS A 3 -6.06 29.65 -10.71
CA LYS A 3 -6.21 28.47 -9.85
C LYS A 3 -5.01 27.56 -10.03
N MET A 4 -4.32 27.20 -8.95
CA MET A 4 -3.22 26.24 -8.99
C MET A 4 -3.71 24.88 -9.50
N LYS A 5 -2.93 24.23 -10.38
CA LYS A 5 -3.21 22.91 -10.92
C LYS A 5 -2.19 21.89 -10.40
N ILE A 6 -2.67 20.88 -9.72
CA ILE A 6 -1.85 19.89 -9.02
C ILE A 6 -1.90 18.55 -9.74
N CYS A 7 -0.72 17.97 -10.01
CA CYS A 7 -0.58 16.59 -10.49
C CYS A 7 -0.44 15.66 -9.28
N LEU A 8 -1.44 14.81 -9.03
CA LEU A 8 -1.43 13.81 -7.96
C LEU A 8 -1.04 12.45 -8.53
N ILE A 9 0.09 11.87 -8.13
CA ILE A 9 0.56 10.60 -8.69
C ILE A 9 0.61 9.54 -7.59
N ASN A 10 0.02 8.36 -7.86
CA ASN A 10 0.07 7.22 -6.94
C ASN A 10 0.11 5.88 -7.68
N ASP A 11 0.76 4.87 -7.09
CA ASP A 11 0.87 3.52 -7.67
C ASP A 11 -0.40 2.69 -7.49
N SER A 12 -1.29 3.08 -6.58
CA SER A 12 -2.61 2.48 -6.38
C SER A 12 -3.73 3.52 -6.49
N PHE A 13 -4.84 3.12 -7.10
CA PHE A 13 -6.06 3.93 -7.21
C PHE A 13 -7.24 2.99 -7.48
N PRO A 14 -8.47 3.35 -7.13
CA PRO A 14 -9.60 2.47 -7.40
C PRO A 14 -9.63 1.92 -8.85
N PRO A 15 -9.95 0.63 -9.03
CA PRO A 15 -10.64 -0.28 -8.09
C PRO A 15 -9.76 -0.91 -7.00
N ALA A 16 -8.45 -0.67 -6.96
CA ALA A 16 -7.62 -1.07 -5.84
C ALA A 16 -8.01 -0.27 -4.58
N ILE A 17 -8.24 -0.98 -3.46
CA ILE A 17 -8.72 -0.39 -2.21
C ILE A 17 -7.60 -0.45 -1.17
N ASP A 18 -7.00 0.69 -0.90
CA ASP A 18 -6.05 0.87 0.21
C ASP A 18 -6.12 2.29 0.78
N GLY A 19 -5.44 2.52 1.90
CA GLY A 19 -5.46 3.82 2.59
C GLY A 19 -4.84 4.96 1.79
N VAL A 20 -3.84 4.66 0.93
CA VAL A 20 -3.17 5.66 0.10
C VAL A 20 -4.04 6.05 -1.08
N ALA A 21 -4.67 5.06 -1.74
CA ALA A 21 -5.65 5.31 -2.80
C ALA A 21 -6.79 6.20 -2.30
N ASN A 22 -7.31 5.94 -1.09
CA ASN A 22 -8.34 6.78 -0.48
C ASN A 22 -7.84 8.20 -0.20
N ALA A 23 -6.60 8.37 0.26
CA ALA A 23 -6.01 9.68 0.45
C ALA A 23 -5.96 10.48 -0.86
N VAL A 24 -5.49 9.86 -1.96
CA VAL A 24 -5.41 10.52 -3.28
C VAL A 24 -6.79 10.90 -3.82
N VAL A 25 -7.80 10.04 -3.64
CA VAL A 25 -9.21 10.37 -3.98
C VAL A 25 -9.67 11.61 -3.24
N ASN A 26 -9.39 11.71 -1.93
CA ASN A 26 -9.79 12.85 -1.11
C ASN A 26 -9.00 14.13 -1.48
N TYR A 27 -7.68 14.02 -1.71
CA TYR A 27 -6.89 15.14 -2.23
C TYR A 27 -7.48 15.67 -3.54
N GLY A 28 -7.69 14.80 -4.53
CA GLY A 28 -8.28 15.19 -5.82
C GLY A 28 -9.65 15.84 -5.67
N THR A 29 -10.50 15.26 -4.82
CA THR A 29 -11.88 15.75 -4.59
C THR A 29 -11.89 17.14 -3.96
N TYR A 30 -11.17 17.32 -2.85
CA TYR A 30 -11.24 18.59 -2.11
C TYR A 30 -10.41 19.70 -2.76
N ILE A 31 -9.31 19.39 -3.45
CA ILE A 31 -8.61 20.37 -4.29
C ILE A 31 -9.56 20.89 -5.38
N THR A 32 -10.19 19.99 -6.13
CA THR A 32 -11.09 20.37 -7.23
C THR A 32 -12.32 21.12 -6.76
N LYS A 33 -12.88 20.70 -5.63
CA LYS A 33 -14.09 21.32 -5.07
C LYS A 33 -13.84 22.72 -4.51
N ASN A 34 -12.72 22.93 -3.79
CA ASN A 34 -12.57 24.09 -2.91
C ASN A 34 -11.42 25.04 -3.27
N HIS A 35 -10.39 24.57 -4.01
CA HIS A 35 -9.13 25.30 -4.06
C HIS A 35 -8.60 25.56 -5.47
N GLY A 36 -8.54 24.55 -6.35
CA GLY A 36 -7.86 24.65 -7.63
C GLY A 36 -8.30 23.59 -8.62
N GLU A 37 -7.35 23.05 -9.34
CA GLU A 37 -7.53 21.91 -10.25
C GLU A 37 -6.61 20.76 -9.82
N ALA A 38 -7.11 19.54 -9.95
CA ALA A 38 -6.32 18.33 -9.72
C ALA A 38 -6.42 17.39 -10.91
N VAL A 39 -5.35 16.71 -11.24
CA VAL A 39 -5.32 15.58 -12.16
C VAL A 39 -4.65 14.41 -11.44
N VAL A 40 -5.34 13.28 -11.37
CA VAL A 40 -4.77 12.06 -10.78
C VAL A 40 -4.12 11.24 -11.87
N VAL A 41 -2.89 10.77 -11.61
CA VAL A 41 -2.10 9.95 -12.54
C VAL A 41 -1.78 8.61 -11.85
N THR A 42 -2.18 7.50 -12.46
CA THR A 42 -2.16 6.18 -11.80
C THR A 42 -2.03 5.03 -12.81
N PRO A 43 -1.60 3.83 -12.40
CA PRO A 43 -1.56 2.67 -13.29
C PRO A 43 -2.92 2.29 -13.86
N PHE A 44 -2.90 1.74 -15.05
CA PHE A 44 -4.10 1.24 -15.73
C PHE A 44 -4.66 -0.01 -15.04
N TYR A 45 -5.99 -0.01 -14.83
CA TYR A 45 -6.78 -1.16 -14.37
C TYR A 45 -7.92 -1.39 -15.38
N PRO A 46 -8.16 -2.66 -15.83
CA PRO A 46 -9.17 -2.96 -16.86
C PRO A 46 -10.61 -2.57 -16.46
N ASP A 47 -10.92 -2.72 -15.16
CA ASP A 47 -12.28 -2.53 -14.62
C ASP A 47 -12.45 -1.18 -13.91
N ALA A 48 -11.59 -0.19 -14.22
CA ALA A 48 -11.67 1.13 -13.62
C ALA A 48 -12.78 1.98 -14.27
N ASP A 49 -13.60 2.59 -13.42
CA ASP A 49 -14.55 3.63 -13.83
C ASP A 49 -14.09 4.98 -13.23
N ASP A 50 -13.47 5.80 -14.08
CA ASP A 50 -12.95 7.09 -13.68
C ASP A 50 -13.98 8.22 -13.80
N SER A 51 -15.18 7.96 -14.36
CA SER A 51 -16.24 8.94 -14.56
C SER A 51 -16.91 9.38 -13.25
N VAL A 52 -16.70 8.64 -12.18
CA VAL A 52 -17.28 8.91 -10.85
C VAL A 52 -16.55 10.03 -10.08
N TYR A 53 -15.37 10.46 -10.55
CA TYR A 53 -14.55 11.46 -9.86
C TYR A 53 -14.77 12.87 -10.41
N PRO A 54 -14.74 13.93 -9.57
CA PRO A 54 -14.89 15.32 -10.00
C PRO A 54 -13.62 15.89 -10.67
N PHE A 55 -12.59 15.08 -10.86
CA PHE A 55 -11.29 15.44 -11.43
C PHE A 55 -10.89 14.45 -12.53
N PRO A 56 -10.07 14.85 -13.51
CA PRO A 56 -9.53 13.95 -14.52
C PRO A 56 -8.60 12.90 -13.92
N VAL A 57 -8.70 11.66 -14.43
CA VAL A 57 -7.76 10.57 -14.13
C VAL A 57 -7.02 10.19 -15.42
N VAL A 58 -5.70 10.18 -15.34
CA VAL A 58 -4.80 9.74 -16.42
C VAL A 58 -4.19 8.41 -16.02
N ARG A 59 -4.48 7.36 -16.78
CA ARG A 59 -3.94 6.03 -16.51
C ARG A 59 -2.80 5.71 -17.46
N TYR A 60 -1.65 5.36 -16.87
CA TYR A 60 -0.48 4.92 -17.63
C TYR A 60 -0.37 3.38 -17.66
N PRO A 61 0.32 2.81 -18.67
CA PRO A 61 0.41 1.36 -18.83
C PRO A 61 0.87 0.65 -17.59
N SER A 62 0.34 -0.56 -17.35
CA SER A 62 0.68 -1.37 -16.16
C SER A 62 0.72 -2.86 -16.48
N ILE A 63 1.50 -3.60 -15.67
CA ILE A 63 1.61 -5.04 -15.73
C ILE A 63 0.84 -5.65 -14.57
N ASP A 64 0.15 -6.75 -14.83
CA ASP A 64 -0.55 -7.48 -13.78
C ASP A 64 0.42 -8.32 -12.94
N VAL A 65 0.68 -7.85 -11.74
CA VAL A 65 1.46 -8.55 -10.70
C VAL A 65 0.62 -8.76 -9.42
N THR A 66 -0.70 -8.63 -9.53
CA THR A 66 -1.63 -8.71 -8.40
C THR A 66 -1.50 -9.99 -7.58
N LYS A 67 -1.18 -11.12 -8.23
CA LYS A 67 -0.94 -12.40 -7.54
C LYS A 67 0.30 -12.40 -6.63
N SER A 68 1.27 -11.53 -6.91
CA SER A 68 2.54 -11.49 -6.18
C SER A 68 2.58 -10.39 -5.12
N VAL A 69 2.02 -9.21 -5.43
CA VAL A 69 2.15 -8.02 -4.57
C VAL A 69 0.81 -7.34 -4.28
N GLY A 70 -0.31 -7.88 -4.77
CA GLY A 70 -1.65 -7.37 -4.48
C GLY A 70 -2.13 -6.19 -5.35
N TYR A 71 -1.28 -5.63 -6.21
CA TYR A 71 -1.61 -4.52 -7.11
C TYR A 71 -0.90 -4.64 -8.45
N ARG A 72 -1.24 -3.77 -9.41
CA ARG A 72 -0.61 -3.73 -10.73
C ARG A 72 0.65 -2.85 -10.69
N ALA A 73 1.72 -3.30 -11.34
CA ALA A 73 2.95 -2.51 -11.46
C ALA A 73 2.83 -1.53 -12.64
N GLY A 74 2.95 -0.25 -12.38
CA GLY A 74 2.93 0.80 -13.39
C GLY A 74 4.21 0.86 -14.22
N MET A 75 4.09 1.35 -15.46
CA MET A 75 5.20 1.60 -16.39
C MET A 75 5.37 3.12 -16.58
N PRO A 76 6.24 3.77 -15.81
CA PRO A 76 6.25 5.23 -15.66
C PRO A 76 6.82 6.02 -16.86
N PHE A 77 7.29 5.35 -17.92
CA PHE A 77 8.04 5.95 -19.03
C PHE A 77 7.30 5.92 -20.36
N ASP A 78 5.96 5.84 -20.33
CA ASP A 78 5.17 5.88 -21.57
C ASP A 78 5.21 7.29 -22.19
N ALA A 79 5.73 7.37 -23.42
CA ALA A 79 5.94 8.64 -24.11
C ALA A 79 4.63 9.41 -24.40
N ALA A 80 3.54 8.70 -24.67
CA ALA A 80 2.25 9.34 -24.96
C ALA A 80 1.63 9.93 -23.69
N VAL A 81 1.75 9.23 -22.57
CA VAL A 81 1.30 9.74 -21.27
C VAL A 81 2.14 10.94 -20.84
N LEU A 82 3.47 10.88 -20.96
CA LEU A 82 4.34 12.00 -20.63
C LEU A 82 4.02 13.24 -21.49
N GLN A 83 3.87 13.10 -22.79
CA GLN A 83 3.48 14.20 -23.69
C GLN A 83 2.12 14.80 -23.31
N ARG A 84 1.15 13.97 -22.92
CA ARG A 84 -0.14 14.43 -22.42
C ARG A 84 0.03 15.25 -21.14
N LEU A 85 0.81 14.77 -20.16
CA LEU A 85 1.03 15.44 -18.88
C LEU A 85 1.80 16.75 -19.04
N GLU A 86 2.75 16.84 -19.97
CA GLU A 86 3.44 18.09 -20.32
C GLU A 86 2.47 19.19 -20.77
N GLY A 87 1.40 18.83 -21.49
CA GLY A 87 0.38 19.76 -21.96
C GLY A 87 -0.58 20.25 -20.87
N GLU A 88 -0.58 19.66 -19.67
CA GLU A 88 -1.55 19.99 -18.62
C GLU A 88 -1.19 21.25 -17.80
N ASN A 89 0.00 21.82 -17.97
CA ASN A 89 0.45 23.04 -17.29
C ASN A 89 0.33 22.97 -15.76
N PHE A 90 0.87 21.93 -15.15
CA PHE A 90 0.89 21.79 -13.69
C PHE A 90 1.76 22.86 -13.00
N ASP A 91 1.35 23.27 -11.80
CA ASP A 91 2.12 24.13 -10.91
C ASP A 91 2.99 23.31 -9.95
N LEU A 92 2.56 22.09 -9.59
CA LEU A 92 3.22 21.22 -8.64
C LEU A 92 2.85 19.75 -8.90
N ILE A 93 3.79 18.86 -8.62
CA ILE A 93 3.62 17.41 -8.66
C ILE A 93 3.62 16.90 -7.22
N HIS A 94 2.58 16.16 -6.82
CA HIS A 94 2.52 15.50 -5.52
C HIS A 94 2.41 13.99 -5.69
N THR A 95 3.42 13.27 -5.25
CA THR A 95 3.49 11.81 -5.34
C THR A 95 3.31 11.16 -3.97
N HIS A 96 2.58 10.03 -3.93
CA HIS A 96 2.20 9.34 -2.71
C HIS A 96 2.82 7.94 -2.56
N CYS A 97 3.56 7.48 -3.56
CA CYS A 97 4.28 6.22 -3.51
C CYS A 97 5.71 6.39 -4.05
N PRO A 98 6.75 5.84 -3.37
CA PRO A 98 8.15 6.11 -3.71
C PRO A 98 8.70 5.25 -4.86
N ILE A 99 7.86 4.45 -5.52
CA ILE A 99 8.29 3.54 -6.57
C ILE A 99 7.98 4.17 -7.94
N THR A 100 7.07 3.61 -8.72
CA THR A 100 6.80 4.05 -10.10
C THR A 100 6.21 5.45 -10.17
N SER A 101 5.39 5.84 -9.20
CA SER A 101 4.83 7.19 -9.09
C SER A 101 5.91 8.25 -8.95
N THR A 102 6.88 8.04 -8.06
CA THR A 102 7.96 9.02 -7.88
C THR A 102 8.92 9.02 -9.07
N MET A 103 9.17 7.88 -9.71
CA MET A 103 9.93 7.83 -10.97
C MET A 103 9.24 8.64 -12.07
N LEU A 104 7.92 8.51 -12.23
CA LEU A 104 7.14 9.31 -13.17
C LEU A 104 7.19 10.81 -12.81
N ALA A 105 7.05 11.15 -11.52
CA ALA A 105 7.13 12.52 -11.04
C ALA A 105 8.49 13.19 -11.40
N ARG A 106 9.59 12.49 -11.16
CA ARG A 106 10.95 12.95 -11.50
C ARG A 106 11.15 13.12 -13.00
N THR A 107 10.68 12.15 -13.81
CA THR A 107 10.69 12.23 -15.27
C THR A 107 9.85 13.41 -15.78
N LEU A 108 8.72 13.67 -15.14
CA LEU A 108 7.87 14.81 -15.52
C LEU A 108 8.51 16.14 -15.10
N ARG A 109 9.14 16.24 -13.90
CA ARG A 109 9.84 17.43 -13.46
C ARG A 109 10.93 17.87 -14.45
N ASP A 110 11.74 16.93 -14.96
CA ASP A 110 12.78 17.21 -15.95
C ASP A 110 12.22 17.86 -17.23
N ARG A 111 10.95 17.64 -17.54
CA ARG A 111 10.28 18.18 -18.74
C ARG A 111 9.54 19.49 -18.52
N ILE A 112 8.95 19.67 -17.34
CA ILE A 112 8.06 20.83 -17.10
C ILE A 112 8.60 21.79 -16.05
N ASP A 113 9.72 21.48 -15.39
CA ASP A 113 10.37 22.30 -14.35
C ASP A 113 9.39 22.75 -13.26
N ARG A 114 8.87 21.77 -12.50
CA ARG A 114 7.92 21.99 -11.39
C ARG A 114 8.35 21.21 -10.14
N PRO A 115 8.09 21.76 -8.93
CA PRO A 115 8.46 21.11 -7.68
C PRO A 115 7.70 19.80 -7.46
N ILE A 116 8.35 18.87 -6.76
CA ILE A 116 7.79 17.60 -6.33
C ILE A 116 7.65 17.58 -4.81
N VAL A 117 6.41 17.34 -4.35
CA VAL A 117 6.12 16.95 -2.96
C VAL A 117 5.93 15.44 -2.90
N PHE A 118 6.45 14.80 -1.88
CA PHE A 118 6.23 13.39 -1.60
C PHE A 118 5.56 13.21 -0.24
N THR A 119 4.49 12.40 -0.15
CA THR A 119 3.90 12.00 1.13
C THR A 119 4.16 10.53 1.44
N TYR A 120 4.80 10.28 2.59
CA TYR A 120 5.09 8.95 3.12
C TYR A 120 3.91 8.44 3.96
N HIS A 121 3.19 7.42 3.44
CA HIS A 121 1.98 6.88 4.07
C HIS A 121 2.20 5.54 4.78
N THR A 122 3.17 4.73 4.35
CA THR A 122 3.28 3.32 4.71
C THR A 122 4.66 2.99 5.23
N LYS A 123 4.78 2.07 6.19
CA LYS A 123 6.06 1.50 6.65
C LYS A 123 6.58 0.49 5.63
N PHE A 124 7.32 0.95 4.65
CA PHE A 124 7.83 0.13 3.54
C PHE A 124 8.85 -0.93 3.95
N ASP A 125 9.52 -0.81 5.10
CA ASP A 125 10.38 -1.83 5.66
C ASP A 125 9.65 -3.18 5.82
N ILE A 126 8.39 -3.13 6.25
CA ILE A 126 7.54 -4.29 6.44
C ILE A 126 7.11 -4.87 5.08
N ASP A 127 6.69 -4.01 4.15
CA ASP A 127 6.24 -4.44 2.83
C ASP A 127 7.41 -5.06 2.03
N ILE A 128 8.60 -4.47 2.10
CA ILE A 128 9.82 -5.03 1.51
C ILE A 128 10.17 -6.38 2.15
N ALA A 129 10.11 -6.50 3.48
CA ALA A 129 10.41 -7.73 4.19
C ALA A 129 9.44 -8.86 3.83
N ASN A 130 8.17 -8.54 3.61
CA ASN A 130 7.14 -9.50 3.18
C ASN A 130 7.31 -9.91 1.71
N ALA A 131 7.69 -8.98 0.83
CA ALA A 131 7.82 -9.23 -0.60
C ALA A 131 9.12 -9.97 -0.97
N VAL A 132 10.20 -9.78 -0.20
CA VAL A 132 11.54 -10.25 -0.55
C VAL A 132 12.19 -10.94 0.64
N LYS A 133 12.60 -12.21 0.47
CA LYS A 133 13.24 -13.01 1.54
C LYS A 133 14.74 -12.71 1.74
N SER A 134 15.43 -12.16 0.74
CA SER A 134 16.86 -11.88 0.78
C SER A 134 17.13 -10.52 1.42
N ARG A 135 17.87 -10.50 2.53
CA ARG A 135 18.24 -9.28 3.24
C ARG A 135 19.01 -8.27 2.36
N LEU A 136 19.93 -8.75 1.52
CA LEU A 136 20.67 -7.88 0.59
C LEU A 136 19.73 -7.19 -0.41
N ILE A 137 18.71 -7.88 -0.92
CA ILE A 137 17.73 -7.29 -1.84
C ILE A 137 16.80 -6.33 -1.08
N GLN A 138 16.47 -6.62 0.18
CA GLN A 138 15.70 -5.70 1.04
C GLN A 138 16.45 -4.38 1.25
N GLU A 139 17.75 -4.45 1.57
CA GLU A 139 18.61 -3.27 1.78
C GLU A 139 18.75 -2.44 0.49
N GLU A 140 18.90 -3.08 -0.68
CA GLU A 140 18.95 -2.38 -1.97
C GLU A 140 17.59 -1.76 -2.35
N ALA A 141 16.48 -2.47 -2.12
CA ALA A 141 15.15 -1.94 -2.36
C ALA A 141 14.87 -0.71 -1.47
N ALA A 142 15.21 -0.77 -0.19
CA ALA A 142 15.08 0.35 0.74
C ALA A 142 15.93 1.55 0.29
N ARG A 143 17.17 1.31 -0.17
CA ARG A 143 18.06 2.37 -0.66
C ARG A 143 17.49 3.07 -1.89
N LEU A 144 16.99 2.32 -2.89
CA LEU A 144 16.37 2.88 -4.09
C LEU A 144 15.12 3.69 -3.76
N LEU A 145 14.31 3.22 -2.82
CA LEU A 145 13.14 3.90 -2.33
C LEU A 145 13.51 5.23 -1.67
N VAL A 146 14.50 5.23 -0.77
CA VAL A 146 15.00 6.44 -0.11
C VAL A 146 15.61 7.41 -1.11
N GLN A 147 16.35 6.93 -2.11
CA GLN A 147 16.92 7.76 -3.19
C GLN A 147 15.82 8.50 -3.96
N ASN A 148 14.73 7.82 -4.32
CA ASN A 148 13.58 8.45 -4.98
C ASN A 148 12.91 9.50 -4.09
N ILE A 149 12.72 9.22 -2.80
CA ILE A 149 12.15 10.17 -1.84
C ILE A 149 13.06 11.39 -1.68
N SER A 150 14.37 11.17 -1.56
CA SER A 150 15.36 12.25 -1.38
C SER A 150 15.49 13.16 -2.61
N ALA A 151 15.04 12.71 -3.77
CA ALA A 151 14.99 13.53 -4.98
C ALA A 151 13.79 14.49 -5.01
N CYS A 152 12.81 14.37 -4.11
CA CYS A 152 11.70 15.30 -4.01
C CYS A 152 12.11 16.60 -3.30
N ASP A 153 11.44 17.70 -3.61
CA ASP A 153 11.78 19.02 -3.07
C ASP A 153 11.28 19.18 -1.64
N GLU A 154 10.14 18.59 -1.31
CA GLU A 154 9.63 18.53 0.05
C GLU A 154 9.04 17.15 0.36
N VAL A 155 9.34 16.65 1.55
CA VAL A 155 8.86 15.34 2.03
C VAL A 155 7.89 15.54 3.19
N TRP A 156 6.71 14.97 3.06
CA TRP A 156 5.68 14.94 4.10
C TRP A 156 5.51 13.54 4.65
N THR A 157 5.10 13.45 5.90
CA THR A 157 4.75 12.19 6.56
C THR A 157 3.40 12.34 7.25
N VAL A 158 2.64 11.25 7.30
CA VAL A 158 1.29 11.31 7.89
C VAL A 158 1.31 11.32 9.43
N SER A 159 2.47 11.07 10.05
CA SER A 159 2.69 11.11 11.49
C SER A 159 4.20 11.23 11.78
N ARG A 160 4.56 11.61 13.01
CA ARG A 160 5.97 11.59 13.45
C ARG A 160 6.58 10.20 13.36
N GLY A 161 5.86 9.18 13.83
CA GLY A 161 6.35 7.79 13.77
C GLY A 161 6.50 7.25 12.36
N ALA A 162 5.72 7.73 11.38
CA ALA A 162 5.97 7.45 9.97
C ALA A 162 7.29 8.12 9.51
N GLY A 163 7.55 9.35 9.94
CA GLY A 163 8.81 10.05 9.68
C GLY A 163 10.02 9.36 10.31
N GLU A 164 9.89 8.91 11.57
CA GLU A 164 10.93 8.13 12.25
C GLU A 164 11.20 6.77 11.56
N ASN A 165 10.16 6.13 11.03
CA ASN A 165 10.32 4.92 10.22
C ASN A 165 11.08 5.22 8.92
N LEU A 166 10.76 6.33 8.25
CA LEU A 166 11.45 6.77 7.05
C LEU A 166 12.95 7.06 7.32
N ARG A 167 13.26 7.68 8.47
CA ARG A 167 14.64 7.89 8.92
C ARG A 167 15.39 6.58 9.17
N LYS A 168 14.72 5.57 9.78
CA LYS A 168 15.28 4.22 9.97
C LYS A 168 15.59 3.51 8.65
N LEU A 169 14.85 3.82 7.57
CA LEU A 169 15.15 3.34 6.22
C LEU A 169 16.34 4.02 5.57
N GLY A 170 16.90 5.09 6.17
CA GLY A 170 18.09 5.81 5.70
C GLY A 170 17.80 7.18 5.09
N TYR A 171 16.60 7.73 5.23
CA TYR A 171 16.31 9.09 4.81
C TYR A 171 16.93 10.10 5.79
N GLU A 172 17.78 10.99 5.29
CA GLU A 172 18.53 11.98 6.09
C GLU A 172 17.94 13.40 6.00
N GLY A 173 17.00 13.62 5.06
CA GLY A 173 16.39 14.94 4.85
C GLY A 173 15.36 15.32 5.91
N ASP A 174 14.88 16.54 5.86
CA ASP A 174 13.79 17.02 6.69
C ASP A 174 12.44 16.55 6.18
N TYR A 175 11.47 16.40 7.09
CA TYR A 175 10.10 16.11 6.73
C TYR A 175 9.11 16.97 7.53
N LEU A 176 7.94 17.21 6.93
CA LEU A 176 6.81 17.84 7.60
C LEU A 176 5.74 16.80 7.94
N VAL A 177 5.14 16.90 9.12
CA VAL A 177 3.98 16.08 9.47
C VAL A 177 2.73 16.71 8.87
N MET A 178 2.09 15.99 7.94
CA MET A 178 0.85 16.38 7.25
C MET A 178 -0.18 15.27 7.45
N PRO A 179 -0.99 15.32 8.52
CA PRO A 179 -1.92 14.26 8.87
C PRO A 179 -3.02 14.08 7.82
N ASN A 180 -3.43 12.83 7.59
CA ASN A 180 -4.63 12.53 6.81
C ASN A 180 -5.89 12.94 7.55
N GLY A 181 -6.91 13.35 6.80
CA GLY A 181 -8.26 13.55 7.31
C GLY A 181 -9.04 12.24 7.43
N VAL A 182 -10.26 12.33 7.94
CA VAL A 182 -11.22 11.22 7.98
C VAL A 182 -12.50 11.56 7.23
N ASP A 183 -13.18 10.52 6.72
CA ASP A 183 -14.40 10.67 5.93
C ASP A 183 -15.63 10.98 6.80
N PHE A 184 -15.54 10.72 8.12
CA PHE A 184 -16.67 10.94 9.01
C PHE A 184 -16.84 12.44 9.31
N PRO A 185 -18.04 12.98 9.11
CA PRO A 185 -18.33 14.30 9.61
C PRO A 185 -18.29 14.32 11.13
N ARG A 186 -17.90 15.46 11.70
CA ARG A 186 -17.85 15.69 13.13
C ARG A 186 -19.24 15.54 13.77
N GLY A 187 -19.32 14.74 14.84
CA GLY A 187 -20.54 14.56 15.64
C GLY A 187 -21.09 13.14 15.58
N ARG A 188 -22.12 12.89 16.37
CA ARG A 188 -22.76 11.58 16.50
C ARG A 188 -23.94 11.46 15.54
N VAL A 189 -24.24 10.24 15.11
CA VAL A 189 -25.46 9.93 14.36
C VAL A 189 -26.66 9.85 15.31
N SER A 190 -27.88 9.82 14.77
CA SER A 190 -29.11 9.72 15.56
C SER A 190 -29.22 8.38 16.32
N GLY A 191 -29.97 8.38 17.43
CA GLY A 191 -30.24 7.15 18.17
C GLY A 191 -30.95 6.06 17.34
N ALA A 192 -31.75 6.47 16.36
CA ALA A 192 -32.43 5.52 15.45
C ALA A 192 -31.43 4.81 14.52
N GLU A 193 -30.43 5.53 13.98
CA GLU A 193 -29.37 4.97 13.15
C GLU A 193 -28.49 4.00 13.97
N ILE A 194 -28.17 4.37 15.22
CA ILE A 194 -27.42 3.51 16.14
C ILE A 194 -28.24 2.22 16.42
N ALA A 195 -29.50 2.36 16.78
CA ALA A 195 -30.37 1.22 17.10
C ALA A 195 -30.51 0.26 15.92
N GLU A 196 -30.69 0.77 14.70
CA GLU A 196 -30.78 -0.05 13.49
C GLU A 196 -29.46 -0.79 13.19
N ALA A 197 -28.32 -0.11 13.32
CA ALA A 197 -27.01 -0.72 13.05
C ALA A 197 -26.62 -1.82 14.06
N THR A 198 -27.16 -1.77 15.27
CA THR A 198 -26.76 -2.63 16.40
C THR A 198 -27.85 -3.58 16.89
N LYS A 199 -29.01 -3.63 16.24
CA LYS A 199 -30.23 -4.35 16.67
C LYS A 199 -30.04 -5.85 16.90
N ASP A 200 -29.08 -6.47 16.20
CA ASP A 200 -28.83 -7.90 16.26
C ASP A 200 -27.91 -8.32 17.43
N TYR A 201 -27.48 -7.35 18.26
CA TYR A 201 -26.51 -7.56 19.32
C TYR A 201 -27.08 -7.14 20.69
N ASP A 202 -26.81 -7.95 21.73
CA ASP A 202 -27.23 -7.63 23.10
C ASP A 202 -26.28 -6.58 23.72
N LEU A 203 -26.63 -5.30 23.56
CA LEU A 203 -25.88 -4.15 24.03
C LEU A 203 -26.73 -3.27 24.98
N PRO A 204 -26.93 -3.68 26.25
CA PRO A 204 -27.75 -2.91 27.20
C PRO A 204 -27.17 -1.50 27.47
N GLU A 205 -28.03 -0.48 27.51
CA GLU A 205 -27.63 0.90 27.75
C GLU A 205 -26.92 1.12 29.09
N GLY A 206 -27.22 0.29 30.09
CA GLY A 206 -26.62 0.36 31.41
C GLY A 206 -25.20 -0.16 31.52
N LEU A 207 -24.70 -0.90 30.51
CA LEU A 207 -23.36 -1.47 30.50
C LEU A 207 -22.41 -0.72 29.57
N PRO A 208 -21.13 -0.57 29.96
CA PRO A 208 -20.12 -0.02 29.06
C PRO A 208 -19.94 -0.93 27.84
N THR A 209 -19.93 -0.31 26.65
CA THR A 209 -19.70 -0.99 25.39
C THR A 209 -18.37 -0.54 24.80
N PHE A 210 -17.46 -1.47 24.61
CA PHE A 210 -16.18 -1.26 24.00
C PHE A 210 -16.20 -1.64 22.52
N LEU A 211 -15.36 -1.01 21.71
CA LEU A 211 -15.31 -1.23 20.28
C LEU A 211 -13.86 -1.40 19.81
N PHE A 212 -13.66 -2.31 18.88
CA PHE A 212 -12.49 -2.39 18.02
C PHE A 212 -12.93 -2.39 16.56
N VAL A 213 -12.30 -1.61 15.71
CA VAL A 213 -12.56 -1.59 14.25
C VAL A 213 -11.22 -1.79 13.53
N GLY A 214 -11.15 -2.82 12.69
CA GLY A 214 -9.94 -3.07 11.93
C GLY A 214 -9.78 -4.51 11.44
N ARG A 215 -8.64 -4.80 10.83
CA ARG A 215 -8.29 -6.17 10.47
C ARG A 215 -8.06 -7.01 11.73
N MET A 216 -8.73 -8.15 11.80
CA MET A 216 -8.56 -9.11 12.89
C MET A 216 -7.29 -9.92 12.68
N MET A 217 -6.20 -9.37 13.20
CA MET A 217 -4.85 -9.91 13.16
C MET A 217 -4.23 -9.78 14.55
N TRP A 218 -3.51 -10.79 15.01
CA TRP A 218 -2.90 -10.78 16.35
C TRP A 218 -1.98 -9.60 16.61
N TYR A 219 -1.25 -9.13 15.59
CA TYR A 219 -0.35 -7.99 15.69
C TYR A 219 -1.05 -6.64 15.95
N LYS A 220 -2.39 -6.61 15.87
CA LYS A 220 -3.20 -5.43 16.25
C LYS A 220 -3.47 -5.33 17.75
N GLY A 221 -2.83 -6.18 18.56
CA GLY A 221 -2.97 -6.17 20.02
C GLY A 221 -4.28 -6.78 20.54
N ILE A 222 -5.02 -7.54 19.70
CA ILE A 222 -6.32 -8.12 20.11
C ILE A 222 -6.19 -9.06 21.30
N ARG A 223 -5.04 -9.74 21.45
CA ARG A 223 -4.77 -10.56 22.64
C ARG A 223 -4.77 -9.72 23.92
N ILE A 224 -4.17 -8.52 23.89
CA ILE A 224 -4.17 -7.59 25.04
C ILE A 224 -5.60 -7.24 25.43
N ILE A 225 -6.47 -6.98 24.45
CA ILE A 225 -7.89 -6.68 24.70
C ILE A 225 -8.58 -7.87 25.39
N LEU A 226 -8.49 -9.07 24.81
CA LEU A 226 -9.20 -10.25 25.34
C LEU A 226 -8.72 -10.63 26.73
N ASP A 227 -7.42 -10.61 27.00
CA ASP A 227 -6.85 -10.93 28.31
C ASP A 227 -7.24 -9.87 29.36
N ALA A 228 -7.30 -8.59 28.99
CA ALA A 228 -7.78 -7.52 29.86
C ALA A 228 -9.28 -7.69 30.19
N LEU A 229 -10.09 -7.99 29.19
CA LEU A 229 -11.54 -8.26 29.37
C LEU A 229 -11.78 -9.49 30.24
N LYS A 230 -10.95 -10.54 30.12
CA LYS A 230 -11.00 -11.68 31.04
C LYS A 230 -10.74 -11.28 32.48
N THR A 231 -9.78 -10.39 32.70
CA THR A 231 -9.48 -9.85 34.05
C THR A 231 -10.67 -9.08 34.63
N LEU A 232 -11.43 -8.32 33.82
CA LEU A 232 -12.65 -7.64 34.25
C LEU A 232 -13.74 -8.64 34.60
N ASP A 233 -13.93 -9.65 33.74
CA ASP A 233 -14.91 -10.71 33.94
C ASP A 233 -14.66 -11.48 35.27
N ASP A 234 -13.40 -11.84 35.54
CA ASP A 234 -13.00 -12.51 36.77
C ASP A 234 -13.26 -11.65 38.03
N LYS A 235 -13.28 -10.34 37.90
CA LYS A 235 -13.66 -9.38 38.97
C LYS A 235 -15.15 -9.13 39.05
N GLY A 236 -15.97 -9.75 38.17
CA GLY A 236 -17.43 -9.57 38.15
C GLY A 236 -17.86 -8.22 37.57
N ILE A 237 -17.01 -7.54 36.80
CA ILE A 237 -17.34 -6.28 36.12
C ILE A 237 -18.00 -6.62 34.78
N ASP A 238 -19.26 -6.16 34.62
CA ASP A 238 -20.00 -6.38 33.38
C ASP A 238 -19.68 -5.33 32.31
N PHE A 239 -19.56 -5.80 31.08
CA PHE A 239 -19.29 -5.00 29.89
C PHE A 239 -19.83 -5.67 28.62
N ARG A 240 -19.77 -4.96 27.51
CA ARG A 240 -19.88 -5.51 26.16
C ARG A 240 -18.69 -5.10 25.32
N MET A 241 -18.22 -6.00 24.47
CA MET A 241 -17.15 -5.73 23.51
C MET A 241 -17.58 -6.14 22.12
N VAL A 242 -17.33 -5.28 21.14
CA VAL A 242 -17.64 -5.56 19.74
C VAL A 242 -16.39 -5.38 18.88
N PHE A 243 -16.06 -6.43 18.14
CA PHE A 243 -15.02 -6.42 17.11
C PHE A 243 -15.67 -6.29 15.73
N VAL A 244 -15.39 -5.18 15.03
CA VAL A 244 -15.88 -4.91 13.68
C VAL A 244 -14.76 -5.13 12.68
N GLY A 245 -14.90 -6.13 11.82
CA GLY A 245 -13.95 -6.39 10.75
C GLY A 245 -13.75 -7.86 10.42
N GLY A 246 -12.75 -8.13 9.61
CA GLY A 246 -12.28 -9.45 9.21
C GLY A 246 -10.77 -9.52 9.17
N GLY A 247 -10.22 -10.70 8.99
CA GLY A 247 -8.77 -10.91 8.92
C GLY A 247 -8.41 -12.37 8.96
N ASN A 248 -7.16 -12.70 8.65
CA ASN A 248 -6.71 -14.10 8.56
C ASN A 248 -6.74 -14.82 9.92
N ASP A 249 -6.57 -14.06 11.02
CA ASP A 249 -6.50 -14.66 12.36
C ASP A 249 -7.87 -14.67 13.06
N LYS A 250 -8.97 -14.26 12.36
CA LYS A 250 -10.29 -14.10 12.97
C LYS A 250 -10.77 -15.36 13.67
N ASP A 251 -10.65 -16.53 13.02
CA ASP A 251 -11.16 -17.79 13.57
C ASP A 251 -10.38 -18.20 14.82
N GLU A 252 -9.06 -17.98 14.84
CA GLU A 252 -8.23 -18.21 16.03
C GLU A 252 -8.58 -17.25 17.17
N ILE A 253 -8.85 -15.97 16.85
CA ILE A 253 -9.24 -14.94 17.82
C ILE A 253 -10.57 -15.30 18.46
N VAL A 254 -11.57 -15.74 17.67
CA VAL A 254 -12.87 -16.19 18.16
C VAL A 254 -12.71 -17.41 19.07
N ALA A 255 -11.94 -18.42 18.63
CA ALA A 255 -11.67 -19.61 19.45
C ALA A 255 -10.96 -19.25 20.77
N TYR A 256 -10.03 -18.33 20.75
CA TYR A 256 -9.36 -17.84 21.94
C TYR A 256 -10.33 -17.12 22.89
N CYS A 257 -11.19 -16.24 22.38
CA CYS A 257 -12.25 -15.58 23.14
C CYS A 257 -13.15 -16.60 23.87
N SER A 258 -13.63 -17.62 23.14
CA SER A 258 -14.44 -18.69 23.73
C SER A 258 -13.68 -19.50 24.78
N SER A 259 -12.38 -19.75 24.60
CA SER A 259 -11.55 -20.44 25.60
C SER A 259 -11.38 -19.65 26.91
N LEU A 260 -11.54 -18.33 26.85
CA LEU A 260 -11.56 -17.44 28.02
C LEU A 260 -12.94 -17.37 28.69
N GLY A 261 -13.99 -17.96 28.11
CA GLY A 261 -15.36 -17.93 28.63
C GLY A 261 -16.07 -16.59 28.44
N LEU A 262 -15.65 -15.79 27.45
CA LEU A 262 -16.20 -14.46 27.19
C LEU A 262 -17.39 -14.46 26.22
N ASP A 263 -17.89 -15.65 25.84
CA ASP A 263 -19.08 -15.79 24.99
C ASP A 263 -20.30 -15.07 25.61
N GLY A 264 -21.06 -14.36 24.79
CA GLY A 264 -22.20 -13.55 25.23
C GLY A 264 -21.86 -12.14 25.77
N LYS A 265 -20.56 -11.83 26.02
CA LYS A 265 -20.08 -10.48 26.34
C LYS A 265 -19.26 -9.86 25.19
N VAL A 266 -18.66 -10.71 24.36
CA VAL A 266 -17.81 -10.29 23.22
C VAL A 266 -18.47 -10.75 21.92
N PHE A 267 -18.62 -9.82 20.99
CA PHE A 267 -19.28 -10.02 19.71
C PHE A 267 -18.34 -9.73 18.55
N PHE A 268 -18.44 -10.52 17.50
CA PHE A 268 -17.67 -10.37 16.27
C PHE A 268 -18.60 -10.14 15.08
N THR A 269 -18.59 -8.95 14.51
CA THR A 269 -19.39 -8.66 13.33
C THR A 269 -18.73 -9.24 12.07
N PRO A 270 -19.48 -9.50 10.99
CA PRO A 270 -18.89 -9.65 9.67
C PRO A 270 -18.21 -8.33 9.24
N PRO A 271 -17.33 -8.36 8.22
CA PRO A 271 -16.76 -7.14 7.65
C PRO A 271 -17.87 -6.20 7.13
N ILE A 272 -17.90 -4.99 7.64
CA ILE A 272 -18.86 -3.96 7.24
C ILE A 272 -18.18 -3.02 6.24
N ARG A 273 -18.81 -2.79 5.08
CA ARG A 273 -18.33 -1.88 4.05
C ARG A 273 -19.04 -0.52 4.07
N ASP A 274 -20.27 -0.53 4.54
CA ASP A 274 -21.06 0.70 4.65
C ASP A 274 -20.48 1.62 5.74
N ARG A 275 -20.00 2.77 5.31
CA ARG A 275 -19.37 3.77 6.19
C ARG A 275 -20.36 4.37 7.19
N ALA A 276 -21.65 4.48 6.85
CA ALA A 276 -22.67 4.98 7.75
C ALA A 276 -22.91 3.98 8.90
N VAL A 277 -22.95 2.67 8.59
CA VAL A 277 -23.09 1.61 9.58
C VAL A 277 -21.86 1.56 10.50
N ILE A 278 -20.63 1.66 9.95
CA ILE A 278 -19.40 1.71 10.76
C ILE A 278 -19.44 2.93 11.71
N ARG A 279 -19.86 4.09 11.22
CA ARG A 279 -20.00 5.30 12.03
C ARG A 279 -21.01 5.13 13.16
N ALA A 280 -22.13 4.43 12.92
CA ALA A 280 -23.10 4.14 13.95
C ALA A 280 -22.50 3.24 15.05
N TRP A 281 -21.61 2.29 14.73
CA TRP A 281 -20.87 1.51 15.70
C TRP A 281 -19.94 2.37 16.57
N TYR A 282 -19.18 3.31 15.97
CA TYR A 282 -18.38 4.26 16.75
C TYR A 282 -19.26 5.11 17.68
N CYS A 283 -20.45 5.49 17.20
CA CYS A 283 -21.40 6.27 18.02
C CYS A 283 -22.09 5.43 19.11
N ARG A 284 -22.18 4.09 18.98
CA ARG A 284 -22.76 3.23 20.00
C ARG A 284 -21.81 2.99 21.17
N ALA A 285 -20.52 2.92 20.91
CA ALA A 285 -19.52 2.59 21.91
C ALA A 285 -19.28 3.72 22.92
N ASP A 286 -18.78 3.32 24.10
CA ASP A 286 -18.33 4.22 25.17
C ASP A 286 -16.80 4.42 25.15
N LEU A 287 -16.03 3.44 24.63
CA LEU A 287 -14.58 3.53 24.48
C LEU A 287 -14.11 2.68 23.31
N PHE A 288 -13.14 3.19 22.56
CA PHE A 288 -12.47 2.51 21.45
C PHE A 288 -11.16 1.88 21.94
N LEU A 289 -11.02 0.56 21.84
CA LEU A 289 -9.84 -0.17 22.28
C LEU A 289 -8.92 -0.45 21.10
N PHE A 290 -7.74 0.19 21.05
CA PHE A 290 -6.84 0.05 19.90
C PHE A 290 -5.37 -0.05 20.34
N PRO A 291 -4.96 -1.17 20.98
CA PRO A 291 -3.59 -1.37 21.45
C PRO A 291 -2.62 -1.81 20.33
N SER A 292 -2.77 -1.24 19.14
CA SER A 292 -1.91 -1.53 17.99
C SER A 292 -0.67 -0.62 18.00
N THR A 293 0.51 -1.23 17.91
CA THR A 293 1.79 -0.52 17.72
C THR A 293 2.27 -0.52 16.26
N PHE A 294 1.50 -1.19 15.40
CA PHE A 294 1.86 -1.40 14.00
C PHE A 294 1.45 -0.25 13.06
N ASP A 295 0.36 0.45 13.37
CA ASP A 295 -0.23 1.46 12.48
C ASP A 295 0.66 2.70 12.29
N THR A 296 0.57 3.33 11.10
CA THR A 296 1.34 4.55 10.78
C THR A 296 0.64 5.83 11.20
N ASN A 297 -0.69 5.89 11.11
CA ASN A 297 -1.47 7.12 11.34
C ASN A 297 -2.69 6.91 12.25
N GLY A 298 -3.09 5.66 12.52
CA GLY A 298 -4.25 5.39 13.36
C GLY A 298 -5.54 6.05 12.86
N LEU A 299 -5.85 5.97 11.55
CA LEU A 299 -7.07 6.57 10.98
C LEU A 299 -8.33 6.20 11.75
N VAL A 300 -8.42 4.95 12.23
CA VAL A 300 -9.56 4.46 13.04
C VAL A 300 -9.70 5.21 14.39
N VAL A 301 -8.59 5.73 14.95
CA VAL A 301 -8.60 6.57 16.15
C VAL A 301 -9.18 7.94 15.84
N ARG A 302 -8.84 8.51 14.68
CA ARG A 302 -9.42 9.78 14.22
C ARG A 302 -10.89 9.62 13.80
N GLU A 303 -11.29 8.45 13.29
CA GLU A 303 -12.69 8.08 13.05
C GLU A 303 -13.49 8.01 14.37
N ALA A 304 -12.92 7.40 15.41
CA ALA A 304 -13.49 7.40 16.75
C ALA A 304 -13.63 8.84 17.29
N ALA A 305 -12.59 9.64 17.15
CA ALA A 305 -12.61 11.06 17.54
C ALA A 305 -13.69 11.86 16.82
N ALA A 306 -13.93 11.64 15.51
CA ALA A 306 -15.02 12.28 14.77
C ALA A 306 -16.38 12.03 15.43
N CYS A 307 -16.58 10.84 16.01
CA CYS A 307 -17.81 10.42 16.69
C CYS A 307 -17.84 10.77 18.19
N ALA A 308 -16.91 11.58 18.69
CA ALA A 308 -16.73 11.87 20.12
C ALA A 308 -16.58 10.58 20.96
N LEU A 309 -15.81 9.62 20.44
CA LEU A 309 -15.45 8.37 21.12
C LEU A 309 -13.98 8.43 21.53
N GLY A 310 -13.70 8.31 22.82
CA GLY A 310 -12.34 8.23 23.36
C GLY A 310 -11.66 6.93 22.97
N SER A 311 -10.34 6.95 22.80
CA SER A 311 -9.56 5.77 22.46
C SER A 311 -8.59 5.39 23.57
N LEU A 312 -8.44 4.09 23.79
CA LEU A 312 -7.41 3.53 24.68
C LEU A 312 -6.30 2.96 23.78
N LEU A 313 -5.07 3.47 23.98
CA LEU A 313 -3.95 3.32 23.05
C LEU A 313 -2.67 2.94 23.81
N VAL A 314 -1.74 2.29 23.12
CA VAL A 314 -0.40 2.03 23.68
C VAL A 314 0.44 3.29 23.63
N ARG A 315 1.02 3.66 24.77
CA ARG A 315 1.95 4.78 24.93
C ARG A 315 3.13 4.64 23.95
N GLY A 316 3.43 5.71 23.22
CA GLY A 316 4.52 5.72 22.22
C GLY A 316 4.19 5.04 20.89
N SER A 317 2.97 4.54 20.67
CA SER A 317 2.53 4.10 19.35
C SER A 317 2.25 5.30 18.42
N CYS A 318 2.38 5.10 17.10
CA CYS A 318 2.03 6.16 16.14
C CYS A 318 0.57 6.62 16.26
N ALA A 319 -0.33 5.72 16.65
CA ALA A 319 -1.75 6.04 16.85
C ALA A 319 -1.99 6.96 18.07
N ALA A 320 -1.04 7.02 19.00
CA ALA A 320 -1.11 7.80 20.24
C ALA A 320 -0.32 9.13 20.20
N GLU A 321 0.29 9.48 19.04
CA GLU A 321 1.24 10.60 18.96
C GLU A 321 0.69 11.96 19.42
N ASP A 322 -0.55 12.26 19.07
CA ASP A 322 -1.17 13.55 19.39
C ASP A 322 -2.16 13.44 20.56
N VAL A 323 -2.14 12.33 21.29
CA VAL A 323 -3.07 12.05 22.37
C VAL A 323 -2.53 12.58 23.71
N GLU A 324 -3.29 13.44 24.36
CA GLU A 324 -3.07 13.85 25.73
C GLU A 324 -3.81 12.88 26.65
N ASP A 325 -3.02 12.21 27.54
CA ASP A 325 -3.50 11.16 28.44
C ASP A 325 -4.57 11.68 29.42
N GLY A 326 -5.73 11.02 29.45
CA GLY A 326 -6.89 11.41 30.26
C GLY A 326 -7.71 12.57 29.69
N VAL A 327 -7.26 13.23 28.61
CA VAL A 327 -7.94 14.37 27.98
C VAL A 327 -8.52 14.02 26.61
N SER A 328 -7.69 13.56 25.67
CA SER A 328 -8.10 13.21 24.30
C SER A 328 -7.94 11.71 23.98
N GLY A 329 -7.56 10.93 24.97
CA GLY A 329 -7.45 9.48 24.93
C GLY A 329 -6.89 8.96 26.24
N VAL A 330 -6.68 7.65 26.33
CA VAL A 330 -6.07 7.01 27.50
C VAL A 330 -4.89 6.16 27.03
N LEU A 331 -3.76 6.34 27.70
CA LEU A 331 -2.50 5.68 27.32
C LEU A 331 -2.15 4.57 28.31
N ILE A 332 -1.90 3.38 27.75
CA ILE A 332 -1.51 2.18 28.51
C ILE A 332 -0.10 1.73 28.11
N GLU A 333 0.51 0.89 28.94
CA GLU A 333 1.65 0.07 28.55
C GLU A 333 1.18 -1.10 27.65
N GLU A 334 2.03 -1.63 26.79
CA GLU A 334 1.70 -2.70 25.83
C GLU A 334 1.47 -4.06 26.52
N ASN A 335 0.49 -4.11 27.44
CA ASN A 335 0.12 -5.34 28.14
C ASN A 335 -1.32 -5.32 28.68
N ALA A 336 -1.88 -6.50 28.89
CA ALA A 336 -3.25 -6.68 29.36
C ALA A 336 -3.49 -6.15 30.78
N ALA A 337 -2.50 -6.21 31.68
CA ALA A 337 -2.66 -5.75 33.06
C ALA A 337 -2.86 -4.24 33.12
N SER A 338 -2.09 -3.46 32.34
CA SER A 338 -2.25 -2.02 32.23
C SER A 338 -3.61 -1.66 31.64
N MET A 339 -4.06 -2.37 30.58
CA MET A 339 -5.38 -2.16 29.99
C MET A 339 -6.49 -2.48 30.99
N ALA A 340 -6.43 -3.62 31.68
CA ALA A 340 -7.44 -4.02 32.65
C ALA A 340 -7.59 -3.03 33.80
N ALA A 341 -6.49 -2.50 34.33
CA ALA A 341 -6.51 -1.50 35.40
C ALA A 341 -7.26 -0.22 34.98
N VAL A 342 -6.97 0.28 33.79
CA VAL A 342 -7.64 1.45 33.21
C VAL A 342 -9.12 1.18 32.94
N LEU A 343 -9.45 0.02 32.35
CA LEU A 343 -10.85 -0.34 32.07
C LEU A 343 -11.65 -0.52 33.36
N GLU A 344 -11.07 -1.06 34.44
CA GLU A 344 -11.72 -1.19 35.74
C GLU A 344 -12.12 0.19 36.29
N GLU A 345 -11.21 1.17 36.24
CA GLU A 345 -11.49 2.55 36.67
C GLU A 345 -12.60 3.18 35.81
N LEU A 346 -12.47 3.10 34.48
CA LEU A 346 -13.40 3.73 33.56
C LEU A 346 -14.80 3.07 33.56
N CYS A 347 -14.91 1.79 33.82
CA CYS A 347 -16.22 1.13 33.99
C CYS A 347 -17.01 1.75 35.17
N GLY A 348 -16.34 2.26 36.18
CA GLY A 348 -16.94 2.98 37.30
C GLY A 348 -17.30 4.45 37.00
N ASP A 349 -16.74 5.06 35.95
CA ASP A 349 -16.97 6.46 35.57
C ASP A 349 -17.20 6.61 34.05
N ARG A 350 -18.39 6.30 33.58
CA ARG A 350 -18.77 6.47 32.15
C ARG A 350 -18.75 7.94 31.69
N ASP A 351 -18.92 8.88 32.65
CA ASP A 351 -18.80 10.29 32.33
C ASP A 351 -17.36 10.67 32.00
N ALA A 352 -16.36 10.00 32.61
CA ALA A 352 -14.97 10.16 32.20
C ALA A 352 -14.75 9.69 30.75
N MET A 353 -15.28 8.52 30.36
CA MET A 353 -15.19 8.06 28.96
C MET A 353 -15.78 9.11 28.00
N ARG A 354 -16.93 9.71 28.33
CA ARG A 354 -17.56 10.75 27.52
C ARG A 354 -16.70 12.01 27.42
N ARG A 355 -16.15 12.50 28.54
CA ARG A 355 -15.26 13.68 28.54
C ARG A 355 -14.01 13.46 27.70
N ILE A 356 -13.43 12.27 27.77
CA ILE A 356 -12.27 11.88 26.93
C ILE A 356 -12.67 11.85 25.45
N GLY A 357 -13.86 11.34 25.11
CA GLY A 357 -14.37 11.35 23.75
C GLY A 357 -14.61 12.76 23.18
N GLU A 358 -15.14 13.67 23.99
CA GLU A 358 -15.29 15.09 23.65
C GLU A 358 -13.93 15.77 23.46
N GLY A 359 -12.94 15.43 24.30
CA GLY A 359 -11.55 15.84 24.17
C GLY A 359 -10.92 15.34 22.87
N ALA A 360 -11.08 14.05 22.58
CA ALA A 360 -10.63 13.45 21.32
C ALA A 360 -11.21 14.17 20.10
N GLN A 361 -12.51 14.45 20.11
CA GLN A 361 -13.15 15.16 19.00
C GLN A 361 -12.63 16.60 18.83
N ARG A 362 -12.28 17.28 19.91
CA ARG A 362 -11.75 18.64 19.85
C ARG A 362 -10.31 18.69 19.35
N GLU A 363 -9.47 17.71 19.73
CA GLU A 363 -8.03 17.77 19.56
C GLU A 363 -7.50 16.88 18.42
N LEU A 364 -8.15 15.74 18.16
CA LEU A 364 -7.65 14.75 17.21
C LEU A 364 -8.41 14.72 15.89
N TYR A 365 -9.64 15.25 15.87
CA TYR A 365 -10.44 15.24 14.66
C TYR A 365 -9.90 16.23 13.63
N ILE A 366 -9.69 15.72 12.43
CA ILE A 366 -9.42 16.52 11.22
C ILE A 366 -10.25 15.95 10.07
N SER A 367 -11.02 16.81 9.39
CA SER A 367 -11.72 16.42 8.18
C SER A 367 -10.76 16.33 6.99
N TRP A 368 -11.12 15.58 5.96
CA TRP A 368 -10.35 15.62 4.70
C TRP A 368 -10.35 17.02 4.08
N GLU A 369 -11.43 17.77 4.25
CA GLU A 369 -11.50 19.15 3.77
C GLU A 369 -10.43 20.03 4.42
N ASP A 370 -10.28 19.96 5.75
CA ASP A 370 -9.26 20.72 6.50
C ASP A 370 -7.84 20.21 6.20
N ALA A 371 -7.66 18.89 6.13
CA ALA A 371 -6.36 18.29 5.84
C ALA A 371 -5.86 18.71 4.44
N VAL A 372 -6.75 18.68 3.43
CA VAL A 372 -6.41 19.11 2.08
C VAL A 372 -6.23 20.63 2.00
N ALA A 373 -7.00 21.43 2.74
CA ALA A 373 -6.79 22.87 2.82
C ALA A 373 -5.41 23.23 3.37
N ASN A 374 -4.96 22.53 4.42
CA ASN A 374 -3.62 22.69 4.98
C ASN A 374 -2.53 22.33 3.96
N ALA A 375 -2.69 21.19 3.29
CA ALA A 375 -1.77 20.75 2.24
C ALA A 375 -1.73 21.74 1.07
N PHE A 376 -2.89 22.21 0.62
CA PHE A 376 -3.00 23.17 -0.49
C PHE A 376 -2.36 24.52 -0.17
N SER A 377 -2.51 25.00 1.06
CA SER A 377 -1.81 26.19 1.54
C SER A 377 -0.28 25.99 1.48
N ARG A 378 0.19 24.80 1.88
CA ARG A 378 1.62 24.48 1.83
C ARG A 378 2.16 24.38 0.41
N TYR A 379 1.37 23.93 -0.58
CA TYR A 379 1.78 23.93 -2.00
C TYR A 379 2.16 25.32 -2.49
N GLY A 380 1.44 26.37 -2.07
CA GLY A 380 1.81 27.75 -2.39
C GLY A 380 3.22 28.10 -1.94
N THR A 381 3.56 27.72 -0.69
CA THR A 381 4.92 27.91 -0.13
C THR A 381 5.96 27.10 -0.88
N VAL A 382 5.66 25.85 -1.23
CA VAL A 382 6.59 24.98 -1.98
C VAL A 382 6.90 25.57 -3.37
N ILE A 383 5.87 26.04 -4.08
CA ILE A 383 6.02 26.66 -5.40
C ILE A 383 6.86 27.95 -5.30
N GLU A 384 6.63 28.77 -4.28
CA GLU A 384 7.40 30.00 -4.07
C GLU A 384 8.87 29.71 -3.73
N ASN A 385 9.13 28.74 -2.84
CA ASN A 385 10.47 28.29 -2.49
C ASN A 385 11.22 27.72 -3.71
N TYR A 386 10.55 26.93 -4.54
CA TYR A 386 11.13 26.40 -5.77
C TYR A 386 11.51 27.50 -6.75
N ARG A 387 10.60 28.44 -7.00
CA ARG A 387 10.82 29.58 -7.91
C ARG A 387 11.94 30.53 -7.42
N SER A 388 12.11 30.66 -6.12
CA SER A 388 13.16 31.50 -5.51
C SER A 388 14.51 30.78 -5.37
N GLY A 389 14.60 29.48 -5.78
CA GLY A 389 15.83 28.70 -5.71
C GLY A 389 16.23 28.31 -4.29
N LEU A 390 15.29 28.25 -3.34
CA LEU A 390 15.56 27.82 -1.96
C LEU A 390 15.79 26.31 -1.85
N TYR A 391 15.27 25.51 -2.79
CA TYR A 391 15.59 24.10 -2.88
C TYR A 391 16.88 23.89 -3.69
N GLU A 392 17.67 22.89 -3.28
CA GLU A 392 18.84 22.50 -4.05
C GLU A 392 18.42 22.01 -5.46
N ALA A 393 19.19 22.42 -6.47
CA ALA A 393 18.96 21.93 -7.82
C ALA A 393 19.10 20.41 -7.87
N ARG A 394 18.07 19.74 -8.37
CA ARG A 394 18.04 18.28 -8.53
C ARG A 394 18.44 17.91 -9.94
N ASP A 395 19.30 16.91 -10.06
CA ASP A 395 19.65 16.30 -11.35
C ASP A 395 18.93 14.95 -11.46
N ASP A 396 17.86 14.91 -12.25
CA ASP A 396 17.06 13.70 -12.45
C ASP A 396 17.55 12.83 -13.62
N ARG A 397 18.68 13.18 -14.26
CA ARG A 397 19.22 12.41 -15.39
C ARG A 397 19.64 10.99 -14.99
N ASP A 398 19.95 10.76 -13.71
CA ASP A 398 20.19 9.42 -13.16
C ASP A 398 18.99 8.48 -13.33
N ILE A 399 17.77 9.04 -13.31
CA ILE A 399 16.54 8.25 -13.48
C ILE A 399 16.40 7.73 -14.91
N TYR A 400 16.83 8.50 -15.92
CA TYR A 400 16.80 8.04 -17.32
C TYR A 400 17.78 6.90 -17.54
N HIS A 401 18.93 6.93 -16.88
CA HIS A 401 19.89 5.84 -16.94
C HIS A 401 19.32 4.58 -16.27
N THR A 402 18.82 4.71 -15.05
CA THR A 402 18.17 3.61 -14.31
C THR A 402 16.91 3.13 -15.02
N ALA A 403 16.11 4.04 -15.57
CA ALA A 403 14.90 3.74 -16.30
C ALA A 403 15.20 3.04 -17.63
N GLY A 404 16.17 3.51 -18.38
CA GLY A 404 16.66 2.87 -19.61
C GLY A 404 17.05 1.42 -19.34
N GLU A 405 17.86 1.20 -18.31
CA GLU A 405 18.28 -0.13 -17.91
C GLU A 405 17.10 -1.03 -17.49
N VAL A 406 16.13 -0.50 -16.74
CA VAL A 406 14.93 -1.25 -16.32
C VAL A 406 14.04 -1.59 -17.52
N ILE A 407 13.85 -0.64 -18.45
CA ILE A 407 13.08 -0.84 -19.68
C ILE A 407 13.77 -1.86 -20.59
N ASP A 408 15.07 -1.76 -20.78
CA ASP A 408 15.83 -2.69 -21.61
C ASP A 408 15.77 -4.10 -21.06
N ARG A 409 15.87 -4.25 -19.73
CA ARG A 409 15.72 -5.54 -19.04
C ARG A 409 14.31 -6.10 -19.15
N TYR A 410 13.29 -5.25 -18.99
CA TYR A 410 11.91 -5.67 -19.15
C TYR A 410 11.62 -6.11 -20.59
N ASN A 411 12.05 -5.32 -21.56
CA ASN A 411 11.88 -5.65 -22.98
C ASN A 411 12.63 -6.92 -23.34
N LEU A 412 13.86 -7.10 -22.83
CA LEU A 412 14.63 -8.31 -23.02
C LEU A 412 13.95 -9.52 -22.36
N ALA A 413 13.42 -9.39 -21.15
CA ALA A 413 12.68 -10.46 -20.49
C ALA A 413 11.39 -10.82 -21.21
N LYS A 414 10.67 -9.82 -21.73
CA LYS A 414 9.44 -10.01 -22.52
C LYS A 414 9.74 -10.68 -23.85
N GLU A 415 10.79 -10.26 -24.54
CA GLU A 415 11.26 -10.89 -25.80
C GLU A 415 11.71 -12.34 -25.54
N TYR A 416 12.43 -12.58 -24.45
CA TYR A 416 12.82 -13.92 -24.02
C TYR A 416 11.60 -14.81 -23.74
N GLN A 417 10.58 -14.31 -23.03
CA GLN A 417 9.32 -15.04 -22.81
C GLN A 417 8.56 -15.29 -24.11
N ARG A 418 8.57 -14.32 -25.03
CA ARG A 418 7.96 -14.48 -26.36
C ARG A 418 8.66 -15.58 -27.13
N LEU A 419 9.99 -15.52 -27.22
CA LEU A 419 10.81 -16.52 -27.91
C LEU A 419 10.66 -17.93 -27.28
N LEU A 420 10.55 -18.03 -25.97
CA LEU A 420 10.27 -19.30 -25.29
C LEU A 420 8.87 -19.84 -25.64
N ARG A 421 7.85 -18.97 -25.71
CA ARG A 421 6.48 -19.37 -26.11
C ARG A 421 6.42 -19.77 -27.57
N GLU A 422 7.01 -18.98 -28.47
CA GLU A 422 7.05 -19.25 -29.91
C GLU A 422 7.82 -20.54 -30.21
N ASN A 423 8.99 -20.76 -29.57
CA ASN A 423 9.75 -21.99 -29.73
C ASN A 423 9.06 -23.19 -29.07
N ALA A 424 8.36 -23.02 -27.94
CA ALA A 424 7.57 -24.09 -27.35
C ALA A 424 6.35 -24.44 -28.22
N VAL A 425 5.68 -23.44 -28.81
CA VAL A 425 4.52 -23.65 -29.70
C VAL A 425 4.96 -24.24 -31.03
N LEU A 426 6.02 -23.70 -31.64
CA LEU A 426 6.57 -24.22 -32.91
C LEU A 426 7.17 -25.63 -32.74
N GLY A 427 7.91 -25.87 -31.66
CA GLY A 427 8.44 -27.18 -31.34
C GLY A 427 7.36 -28.23 -31.05
N TYR A 428 6.35 -27.87 -30.28
CA TYR A 428 5.27 -28.79 -29.91
C TYR A 428 4.24 -28.98 -31.04
N ALA A 429 3.87 -27.92 -31.77
CA ALA A 429 2.94 -28.02 -32.88
C ALA A 429 3.58 -28.70 -34.10
N GLY A 430 4.82 -28.33 -34.43
CA GLY A 430 5.55 -28.95 -35.56
C GLY A 430 5.89 -30.43 -35.34
N ILE A 431 6.26 -30.80 -34.11
CA ILE A 431 6.52 -32.21 -33.75
C ILE A 431 5.22 -33.01 -33.71
N ARG A 432 4.15 -32.44 -33.12
CA ARG A 432 2.89 -33.15 -32.96
C ARG A 432 2.18 -33.35 -34.31
N THR A 433 2.06 -32.31 -35.12
CA THR A 433 1.39 -32.40 -36.43
C THR A 433 2.19 -33.28 -37.42
N GLY A 434 3.50 -33.10 -37.48
CA GLY A 434 4.37 -33.93 -38.33
C GLY A 434 4.43 -35.40 -37.93
N VAL A 435 4.43 -35.68 -36.64
CA VAL A 435 4.42 -37.05 -36.08
C VAL A 435 3.02 -37.69 -36.23
N GLU A 436 1.91 -36.98 -35.99
CA GLU A 436 0.57 -37.50 -36.15
C GLU A 436 0.27 -37.78 -37.64
N GLU A 437 0.61 -36.86 -38.57
CA GLU A 437 0.45 -37.10 -40.00
C GLU A 437 1.31 -38.22 -40.56
N GLU A 438 2.50 -38.43 -40.02
CA GLU A 438 3.38 -39.51 -40.47
C GLU A 438 2.99 -40.85 -39.83
N PHE A 439 2.46 -40.85 -38.60
CA PHE A 439 1.83 -42.02 -38.00
C PHE A 439 0.58 -42.48 -38.74
N ASP A 440 -0.27 -41.55 -39.17
CA ASP A 440 -1.47 -41.87 -39.94
C ASP A 440 -1.12 -42.39 -41.37
N ARG A 441 -0.09 -41.81 -41.99
CA ARG A 441 0.46 -42.37 -43.25
C ARG A 441 1.08 -43.78 -43.07
N MET A 442 1.83 -44.01 -42.00
CA MET A 442 2.38 -45.34 -41.70
C MET A 442 1.31 -46.35 -41.37
N ARG A 443 0.21 -45.99 -40.69
CA ARG A 443 -0.94 -46.88 -40.46
C ARG A 443 -1.62 -47.28 -41.76
N ALA A 444 -1.73 -46.36 -42.69
CA ALA A 444 -2.32 -46.64 -43.99
C ALA A 444 -1.42 -47.57 -44.86
N GLN A 445 -0.10 -47.49 -44.67
CA GLN A 445 0.89 -48.28 -45.41
C GLN A 445 1.21 -49.61 -44.73
N GLN A 446 0.85 -49.78 -43.43
CA GLN A 446 1.09 -50.97 -42.61
C GLN A 446 0.34 -52.24 -43.11
N ALA A 447 -0.55 -52.04 -44.08
CA ALA A 447 -1.20 -53.16 -44.76
C ALA A 447 -0.31 -53.92 -45.77
N GLU A 448 0.88 -53.34 -46.15
CA GLU A 448 1.71 -53.94 -47.19
C GLU A 448 3.17 -54.27 -46.88
N ASP A 449 3.85 -53.72 -45.81
CA ASP A 449 5.28 -54.10 -45.62
C ASP A 449 5.79 -53.79 -44.19
N THR A 450 5.86 -54.80 -43.34
CA THR A 450 6.23 -54.70 -41.88
C THR A 450 7.72 -54.36 -41.67
N ALA A 451 8.61 -54.62 -42.58
CA ALA A 451 10.08 -54.42 -42.41
C ALA A 451 10.45 -52.94 -42.71
N ILE A 452 9.80 -52.30 -43.67
CA ILE A 452 10.04 -50.88 -44.02
C ILE A 452 9.45 -49.93 -42.96
N ALA A 453 8.34 -50.35 -42.34
CA ALA A 453 7.74 -49.58 -41.25
C ALA A 453 8.62 -49.50 -40.01
N GLN A 454 9.34 -50.59 -39.64
CA GLN A 454 10.26 -50.60 -38.51
C GLN A 454 11.49 -49.71 -38.71
N MET A 455 12.08 -49.70 -39.92
CA MET A 455 13.20 -48.82 -40.24
C MET A 455 12.77 -47.32 -40.20
N LYS A 456 11.61 -46.98 -40.70
CA LYS A 456 11.08 -45.60 -40.65
C LYS A 456 10.77 -45.15 -39.23
N ILE A 457 10.30 -46.03 -38.36
CA ILE A 457 10.03 -45.74 -36.94
C ILE A 457 11.35 -45.43 -36.21
N GLU A 458 12.44 -46.15 -36.52
CA GLU A 458 13.77 -45.93 -35.94
C GLU A 458 14.37 -44.61 -36.40
N GLU A 459 14.22 -44.24 -37.67
CA GLU A 459 14.66 -42.97 -38.25
C GLU A 459 13.86 -41.76 -37.66
N LEU A 460 12.56 -41.96 -37.37
CA LEU A 460 11.73 -40.96 -36.72
C LEU A 460 12.11 -40.73 -35.26
N LYS A 461 12.44 -41.83 -34.54
CA LYS A 461 12.94 -41.73 -33.16
C LYS A 461 14.28 -40.98 -33.09
N ASP A 462 15.16 -41.22 -34.03
CA ASP A 462 16.46 -40.55 -34.16
C ASP A 462 16.26 -39.05 -34.46
N ARG A 463 15.36 -38.69 -35.38
CA ARG A 463 15.00 -37.28 -35.69
C ARG A 463 14.41 -36.59 -34.48
N VAL A 464 13.45 -37.20 -33.78
CA VAL A 464 12.85 -36.67 -32.56
C VAL A 464 13.89 -36.47 -31.44
N THR A 465 14.82 -37.44 -31.31
CA THR A 465 15.90 -37.36 -30.32
C THR A 465 16.89 -36.25 -30.68
N LYS A 466 17.23 -36.07 -31.94
CA LYS A 466 18.10 -35.00 -32.43
C LYS A 466 17.47 -33.63 -32.24
N THR A 467 16.17 -33.47 -32.60
CA THR A 467 15.45 -32.23 -32.40
C THR A 467 15.31 -31.85 -30.90
N ARG A 468 15.08 -32.86 -30.03
CA ARG A 468 15.09 -32.65 -28.58
C ARG A 468 16.47 -32.19 -28.07
N ALA A 469 17.56 -32.76 -28.58
CA ALA A 469 18.92 -32.37 -28.24
C ALA A 469 19.24 -30.94 -28.71
N GLU A 470 18.81 -30.57 -29.93
CA GLU A 470 18.99 -29.24 -30.48
C GLU A 470 18.18 -28.18 -29.69
N VAL A 471 16.93 -28.49 -29.28
CA VAL A 471 16.11 -27.63 -28.41
C VAL A 471 16.74 -27.51 -27.02
N ALA A 472 17.25 -28.61 -26.46
CA ALA A 472 17.93 -28.58 -25.17
C ALA A 472 19.25 -27.78 -25.22
N ALA A 473 20.02 -27.92 -26.29
CA ALA A 473 21.22 -27.11 -26.51
C ALA A 473 20.94 -25.63 -26.71
N GLY A 474 19.85 -25.29 -27.43
CA GLY A 474 19.36 -23.95 -27.59
C GLY A 474 18.93 -23.32 -26.25
N GLN A 475 18.23 -24.09 -25.43
CA GLN A 475 17.84 -23.67 -24.08
C GLN A 475 19.04 -23.48 -23.14
N GLN A 476 20.04 -24.32 -23.27
CA GLN A 476 21.29 -24.21 -22.51
C GLN A 476 22.10 -22.99 -22.91
N LYS A 477 22.24 -22.72 -24.20
CA LYS A 477 22.90 -21.52 -24.73
C LYS A 477 22.21 -20.23 -24.29
N LEU A 478 20.87 -20.23 -24.24
CA LEU A 478 20.07 -19.12 -23.74
C LEU A 478 20.24 -18.91 -22.22
N ARG A 479 20.34 -20.00 -21.45
CA ARG A 479 20.67 -19.93 -20.00
C ARG A 479 22.05 -19.36 -19.75
N GLU A 480 23.04 -19.79 -20.52
CA GLU A 480 24.42 -19.28 -20.45
C GLU A 480 24.50 -17.79 -20.82
N GLN A 481 23.79 -17.38 -21.86
CA GLN A 481 23.67 -15.97 -22.22
C GLN A 481 22.96 -15.13 -21.15
N ALA A 482 21.87 -15.64 -20.55
CA ALA A 482 21.18 -15.00 -19.45
C ALA A 482 22.06 -14.89 -18.20
N GLN A 483 22.86 -15.93 -17.92
CA GLN A 483 23.82 -15.95 -16.81
C GLN A 483 24.95 -14.95 -17.06
N GLY A 484 25.52 -14.91 -18.28
CA GLY A 484 26.53 -13.92 -18.66
C GLY A 484 26.07 -12.49 -18.58
N LEU A 485 24.82 -12.22 -18.99
CA LEU A 485 24.17 -10.92 -18.82
C LEU A 485 23.97 -10.55 -17.33
N GLN A 486 23.61 -11.52 -16.51
CA GLN A 486 23.45 -11.33 -15.08
C GLN A 486 24.79 -11.04 -14.37
N ASP A 487 25.88 -11.67 -14.83
CA ASP A 487 27.22 -11.47 -14.29
C ASP A 487 27.84 -10.14 -14.76
N ASP A 488 27.65 -9.75 -16.03
CA ASP A 488 28.03 -8.43 -16.57
C ASP A 488 27.31 -7.32 -15.79
N LEU A 489 26.04 -7.53 -15.51
CA LEU A 489 25.21 -6.65 -14.71
C LEU A 489 25.75 -6.44 -13.29
N ARG A 490 26.10 -7.55 -12.60
CA ARG A 490 26.70 -7.48 -11.27
C ARG A 490 28.02 -6.76 -11.29
N GLN A 491 28.80 -6.91 -12.35
CA GLN A 491 30.10 -6.26 -12.51
C GLN A 491 29.94 -4.74 -12.75
N ARG A 492 28.99 -4.33 -13.59
CA ARG A 492 28.68 -2.90 -13.82
C ARG A 492 28.09 -2.23 -12.58
N LEU A 493 27.21 -2.94 -11.86
CA LEU A 493 26.67 -2.46 -10.58
C LEU A 493 27.79 -2.25 -9.54
N ARG A 494 28.76 -3.19 -9.45
CA ARG A 494 29.93 -3.03 -8.58
C ARG A 494 30.82 -1.85 -9.01
N ALA A 495 31.10 -1.72 -10.31
CA ALA A 495 31.90 -0.61 -10.84
C ALA A 495 31.24 0.74 -10.56
N MET A 496 29.92 0.85 -10.71
CA MET A 496 29.16 2.05 -10.43
C MET A 496 29.14 2.38 -8.92
N LEU A 497 29.06 1.35 -8.06
CA LEU A 497 29.15 1.52 -6.60
C LEU A 497 30.55 1.96 -6.15
N ASP A 498 31.59 1.48 -6.83
CA ASP A 498 32.98 1.86 -6.56
C ASP A 498 33.29 3.29 -7.06
N GLU A 499 32.63 3.75 -8.12
CA GLU A 499 32.73 5.11 -8.63
C GLU A 499 32.02 6.11 -7.72
N ILE A 500 30.87 5.74 -7.17
CA ILE A 500 30.13 6.54 -6.15
C ILE A 500 30.90 6.61 -4.81
N ARG A 501 31.71 5.60 -4.49
CA ARG A 501 32.54 5.53 -3.27
C ARG A 501 33.87 6.28 -3.35
N ARG A 502 34.29 6.78 -4.52
CA ARG A 502 35.50 7.62 -4.63
C ARG A 502 35.20 9.01 -4.08
N PRO A 503 35.93 9.48 -3.06
CA PRO A 503 35.80 10.86 -2.59
C PRO A 503 36.06 11.83 -3.75
N ASN A 504 35.22 12.84 -3.86
CA ASN A 504 35.40 13.95 -4.81
C ASN A 504 36.59 14.78 -4.39
N ASP A 505 37.82 14.40 -4.76
CA ASP A 505 39.05 15.21 -4.63
C ASP A 505 39.14 16.27 -5.76
N ARG A 506 38.06 17.00 -6.00
CA ARG A 506 38.09 18.15 -6.90
C ARG A 506 37.30 19.33 -6.32
N PHE A 507 37.70 19.78 -5.14
CA PHE A 507 37.51 21.17 -4.69
C PHE A 507 38.47 21.41 -3.53
N MET A 508 39.73 21.68 -3.85
CA MET A 508 40.62 22.61 -3.19
C MET A 508 41.17 23.57 -4.23
#